data_9117a45ba93fd668b3b88474ae3a868c
#
_entry.id   9117a45ba93fd668b3b88474ae3a868c
#
_cell.length_a   1.000
_cell.length_b   1.000
_cell.length_c   1.000
_cell.angle_alpha   90.00
_cell.angle_beta   90.00
_cell.angle_gamma   90.00
#
_symmetry.space_group_name_H-M   'P 1'
#
loop_
_entity.id
_entity.type
_entity.pdbx_description
1 polymer ?
#
loop_
_entity_poly.entity_id
_entity_poly.type
_entity_poly.pdbx_seq_one_letter_code
_entity_poly.pdbx_strand_id
1 'polypeptide(L)'
;HKLLKTKFLNLENDIYNFELEFSKQCLNPFNTVQGGMITSAIDEITSISVNIFTKDKYLPSSTDIHTTFHRPLSEGKVLGTAKIIKLGKQIVSIEGKLFSPSGKVAASGLHTAILVKTSQIDQYK
;
A
#
# COMPACT_ATOMS: atom_id res chain seq x y z
N HIS A 1 5.08 12.86 -0.97
CA HIS A 1 4.50 12.91 -2.30
C HIS A 1 3.31 13.87 -2.36
N LYS A 2 3.21 14.67 -3.40
CA LYS A 2 2.18 15.72 -3.46
C LYS A 2 0.77 15.19 -3.71
N LEU A 3 0.63 14.07 -4.42
CA LEU A 3 -0.67 13.48 -4.75
C LEU A 3 -1.20 12.61 -3.62
N LEU A 4 -0.32 11.90 -2.96
CA LEU A 4 -0.65 10.94 -1.92
C LEU A 4 0.31 11.12 -0.78
N LYS A 5 -0.22 11.36 0.42
CA LYS A 5 0.58 11.42 1.64
C LYS A 5 0.26 10.18 2.46
N THR A 6 1.29 9.49 2.90
CA THR A 6 1.15 8.25 3.65
C THR A 6 1.86 8.35 4.98
N LYS A 7 1.17 7.95 6.04
CA LYS A 7 1.72 7.96 7.39
C LYS A 7 1.50 6.60 8.02
N PHE A 8 2.58 5.96 8.46
CA PHE A 8 2.49 4.74 9.27
C PHE A 8 2.04 5.10 10.68
N LEU A 9 1.02 4.44 11.18
CA LEU A 9 0.47 4.70 12.51
C LEU A 9 1.01 3.73 13.55
N ASN A 10 0.84 2.43 13.33
CA ASN A 10 1.26 1.41 14.29
C ASN A 10 1.18 0.02 13.68
N LEU A 11 1.76 -0.94 14.38
CA LEU A 11 1.65 -2.37 14.09
C LEU A 11 0.95 -3.03 15.28
N GLU A 12 -0.22 -3.63 15.04
CA GLU A 12 -1.00 -4.33 16.04
C GLU A 12 -1.51 -5.65 15.48
N ASN A 13 -1.30 -6.75 16.20
CA ASN A 13 -1.79 -8.07 15.79
C ASN A 13 -1.41 -8.41 14.35
N ASP A 14 -0.15 -8.14 13.97
CA ASP A 14 0.40 -8.37 12.64
C ASP A 14 -0.26 -7.52 11.55
N ILE A 15 -1.01 -6.50 11.91
CA ILE A 15 -1.62 -5.54 10.98
C ILE A 15 -0.86 -4.22 11.04
N TYR A 16 -0.37 -3.79 9.90
CA TYR A 16 0.28 -2.48 9.73
C TYR A 16 -0.81 -1.47 9.41
N ASN A 17 -0.96 -0.47 10.26
CA ASN A 17 -2.01 0.55 10.13
C ASN A 17 -1.42 1.85 9.60
N PHE A 18 -2.13 2.45 8.64
CA PHE A 18 -1.70 3.65 7.94
C PHE A 18 -2.84 4.66 7.85
N GLU A 19 -2.44 5.92 7.78
CA GLU A 19 -3.31 7.00 7.35
C GLU A 19 -2.78 7.53 6.03
N LEU A 20 -3.66 7.66 5.04
CA LEU A 20 -3.31 8.18 3.73
C LEU A 20 -4.17 9.40 3.45
N GLU A 21 -3.63 10.31 2.66
CA GLU A 21 -4.39 11.49 2.25
C GLU A 21 -4.28 11.64 0.73
N PHE A 22 -5.44 11.57 0.07
CA PHE A 22 -5.54 11.80 -1.38
C PHE A 22 -5.80 13.28 -1.64
N SER A 23 -4.97 13.90 -2.48
CA SER A 23 -5.19 15.26 -2.91
C SER A 23 -6.30 15.32 -3.95
N LYS A 24 -6.81 16.54 -4.19
CA LYS A 24 -7.82 16.79 -5.20
C LYS A 24 -7.39 16.32 -6.59
N GLN A 25 -6.08 16.34 -6.86
CA GLN A 25 -5.52 15.94 -8.16
C GLN A 25 -5.63 14.43 -8.40
N CYS A 26 -5.94 13.63 -7.37
CA CYS A 26 -6.18 12.19 -7.51
C CYS A 26 -7.57 11.86 -8.02
N LEU A 27 -8.45 12.85 -8.18
CA LEU A 27 -9.85 12.62 -8.51
C LEU A 27 -10.06 12.46 -10.01
N ASN A 28 -11.04 11.63 -10.35
CA ASN A 28 -11.56 11.51 -11.70
C ASN A 28 -12.67 12.56 -11.93
N PRO A 29 -13.25 12.66 -13.15
CA PRO A 29 -14.31 13.65 -13.40
C PRO A 29 -15.58 13.49 -12.53
N PHE A 30 -15.75 12.35 -11.86
CA PHE A 30 -16.89 12.10 -10.98
C PHE A 30 -16.61 12.48 -9.53
N ASN A 31 -15.45 13.14 -9.27
CA ASN A 31 -15.01 13.53 -7.93
C ASN A 31 -14.74 12.35 -6.99
N THR A 32 -14.37 11.21 -7.53
CA THR A 32 -13.88 10.08 -6.75
C THR A 32 -12.42 9.80 -7.09
N VAL A 33 -11.70 9.16 -6.16
CA VAL A 33 -10.29 8.85 -6.36
C VAL A 33 -10.12 7.89 -7.53
N GLN A 34 -9.21 8.21 -8.44
CA GLN A 34 -8.93 7.35 -9.60
C GLN A 34 -8.44 5.98 -9.17
N GLY A 35 -8.87 4.94 -9.91
CA GLY A 35 -8.47 3.57 -9.62
C GLY A 35 -6.96 3.37 -9.57
N GLY A 36 -6.23 4.01 -10.48
CA GLY A 36 -4.77 3.94 -10.48
C GLY A 36 -4.14 4.51 -9.22
N MET A 37 -4.73 5.55 -8.64
CA MET A 37 -4.26 6.12 -7.37
C MET A 37 -4.56 5.22 -6.20
N ILE A 38 -5.70 4.53 -6.23
CA ILE A 38 -6.05 3.54 -5.20
C ILE A 38 -5.04 2.39 -5.22
N THR A 39 -4.72 1.88 -6.41
CA THR A 39 -3.70 0.84 -6.55
C THR A 39 -2.32 1.32 -6.10
N SER A 40 -1.95 2.56 -6.41
CA SER A 40 -0.69 3.15 -5.94
C SER A 40 -0.64 3.24 -4.43
N ALA A 41 -1.76 3.57 -3.78
CA ALA A 41 -1.84 3.64 -2.33
C ALA A 41 -1.64 2.25 -1.70
N ILE A 42 -2.26 1.23 -2.26
CA ILE A 42 -2.09 -0.14 -1.80
C ILE A 42 -0.64 -0.60 -2.00
N ASP A 43 -0.06 -0.31 -3.16
CA ASP A 43 1.36 -0.59 -3.43
C ASP A 43 2.25 0.05 -2.36
N GLU A 44 2.01 1.30 -2.04
CA GLU A 44 2.84 2.03 -1.08
C GLU A 44 2.75 1.44 0.33
N ILE A 45 1.55 1.21 0.86
CA ILE A 45 1.41 0.70 2.23
C ILE A 45 1.91 -0.74 2.37
N THR A 46 1.70 -1.58 1.36
CA THR A 46 2.22 -2.95 1.39
C THR A 46 3.74 -2.96 1.29
N SER A 47 4.32 -2.09 0.47
CA SER A 47 5.78 -1.99 0.32
C SER A 47 6.43 -1.46 1.60
N ILE A 48 5.86 -0.43 2.22
CA ILE A 48 6.36 0.10 3.49
C ILE A 48 6.32 -0.98 4.57
N SER A 49 5.26 -1.79 4.59
CA SER A 49 5.13 -2.87 5.58
C SER A 49 6.25 -3.89 5.45
N VAL A 50 6.65 -4.24 4.23
CA VAL A 50 7.80 -5.13 4.00
C VAL A 50 9.09 -4.47 4.50
N ASN A 51 9.28 -3.19 4.24
CA ASN A 51 10.46 -2.47 4.71
C ASN A 51 10.54 -2.46 6.23
N ILE A 52 9.42 -2.23 6.91
CA ILE A 52 9.36 -2.24 8.37
C ILE A 52 9.66 -3.65 8.90
N PHE A 53 9.01 -4.67 8.34
CA PHE A 53 9.18 -6.05 8.79
C PHE A 53 10.63 -6.51 8.65
N THR A 54 11.27 -6.17 7.55
CA THR A 54 12.64 -6.58 7.27
C THR A 54 13.69 -5.62 7.82
N LYS A 55 13.28 -4.57 8.53
CA LYS A 55 14.17 -3.54 9.09
C LYS A 55 15.05 -2.92 8.00
N ASP A 56 14.43 -2.62 6.86
CA ASP A 56 15.06 -2.00 5.69
C ASP A 56 16.15 -2.85 5.03
N LYS A 57 16.21 -4.15 5.34
CA LYS A 57 17.18 -5.04 4.69
C LYS A 57 16.76 -5.44 3.29
N TYR A 58 15.47 -5.41 3.01
CA TYR A 58 14.91 -5.78 1.72
C TYR A 58 13.91 -4.73 1.25
N LEU A 59 13.85 -4.56 -0.07
CA LEU A 59 12.82 -3.78 -0.73
C LEU A 59 12.00 -4.73 -1.61
N PRO A 60 10.68 -4.54 -1.70
CA PRO A 60 9.88 -5.34 -2.60
C PRO A 60 10.01 -4.81 -4.03
N SER A 61 10.24 -5.73 -4.95
CA SER A 61 10.16 -5.44 -6.38
C SER A 61 8.92 -6.15 -6.90
N SER A 62 7.91 -5.37 -7.29
CA SER A 62 6.58 -5.90 -7.58
C SER A 62 6.58 -6.82 -8.79
N THR A 63 5.95 -7.98 -8.66
CA THR A 63 5.64 -8.85 -9.79
C THR A 63 4.22 -8.59 -10.27
N ASP A 64 3.29 -8.43 -9.34
CA ASP A 64 1.92 -8.03 -9.69
C ASP A 64 1.20 -7.44 -8.48
N ILE A 65 0.13 -6.70 -8.77
CA ILE A 65 -0.82 -6.23 -7.78
C ILE A 65 -2.21 -6.42 -8.37
N HIS A 66 -3.07 -7.14 -7.63
CA HIS A 66 -4.48 -7.28 -7.96
C HIS A 66 -5.29 -6.40 -7.04
N THR A 67 -6.01 -5.43 -7.59
CA THR A 67 -6.85 -4.52 -6.81
C THR A 67 -8.32 -4.75 -7.15
N THR A 68 -9.13 -4.88 -6.12
CA THR A 68 -10.58 -4.95 -6.24
C THR A 68 -11.18 -3.70 -5.64
N PHE A 69 -12.04 -3.03 -6.41
CA PHE A 69 -12.67 -1.78 -6.00
C PHE A 69 -14.08 -2.10 -5.52
N HIS A 70 -14.36 -1.82 -4.25
CA HIS A 70 -15.63 -2.14 -3.62
C HIS A 70 -16.54 -0.92 -3.49
N ARG A 71 -15.96 0.24 -3.18
CA ARG A 71 -16.68 1.50 -2.96
C ARG A 71 -15.80 2.66 -3.41
N PRO A 72 -16.41 3.76 -3.87
CA PRO A 72 -15.63 4.95 -4.19
C PRO A 72 -15.03 5.59 -2.95
N LEU A 73 -13.88 6.22 -3.13
CA LEU A 73 -13.24 7.06 -2.13
C LEU A 73 -13.24 8.50 -2.62
N SER A 74 -13.30 9.43 -1.69
CA SER A 74 -13.25 10.85 -1.97
C SER A 74 -11.89 11.42 -1.57
N GLU A 75 -11.66 12.67 -1.96
CA GLU A 75 -10.52 13.45 -1.51
C GLU A 75 -10.42 13.43 0.02
N GLY A 76 -9.20 13.49 0.55
CA GLY A 76 -8.97 13.61 1.97
C GLY A 76 -8.37 12.36 2.60
N LYS A 77 -8.58 12.22 3.90
CA LYS A 77 -7.93 11.18 4.69
C LYS A 77 -8.67 9.86 4.62
N VAL A 78 -7.88 8.78 4.52
CA VAL A 78 -8.35 7.41 4.41
C VAL A 78 -7.47 6.55 5.31
N LEU A 79 -8.08 5.59 5.99
CA LEU A 79 -7.31 4.59 6.72
C LEU A 79 -7.00 3.41 5.81
N GLY A 80 -5.80 2.86 5.97
CA GLY A 80 -5.37 1.69 5.23
C GLY A 80 -4.69 0.69 6.14
N THR A 81 -4.73 -0.56 5.76
CA THR A 81 -4.05 -1.63 6.48
C THR A 81 -3.27 -2.50 5.51
N ALA A 82 -2.20 -3.10 6.02
CA ALA A 82 -1.46 -4.10 5.28
C ALA A 82 -1.15 -5.27 6.19
N LYS A 83 -1.17 -6.46 5.62
CA LYS A 83 -0.85 -7.70 6.33
C LYS A 83 0.04 -8.55 5.45
N ILE A 84 1.18 -8.97 5.98
CA ILE A 84 2.06 -9.90 5.27
C ILE A 84 1.42 -11.29 5.36
N ILE A 85 1.02 -11.82 4.20
CA ILE A 85 0.35 -13.12 4.13
C ILE A 85 1.37 -14.24 4.15
N LYS A 86 2.45 -14.07 3.38
CA LYS A 86 3.50 -15.08 3.31
C LYS A 86 4.83 -14.38 3.00
N LEU A 87 5.83 -14.66 3.80
CA LEU A 87 7.19 -14.20 3.56
C LEU A 87 8.06 -15.41 3.28
N GLY A 88 8.46 -15.59 2.03
CA GLY A 88 9.40 -16.61 1.61
C GLY A 88 10.82 -16.08 1.59
N LYS A 89 11.75 -16.88 1.07
CA LYS A 89 13.15 -16.46 0.92
C LYS A 89 13.33 -15.40 -0.15
N GLN A 90 12.53 -15.45 -1.21
CA GLN A 90 12.64 -14.55 -2.35
C GLN A 90 11.33 -13.83 -2.68
N ILE A 91 10.20 -14.38 -2.29
CA ILE A 91 8.89 -13.86 -2.68
C ILE A 91 8.08 -13.56 -1.42
N VAL A 92 7.39 -12.42 -1.45
CA VAL A 92 6.49 -12.00 -0.38
C VAL A 92 5.12 -11.71 -0.98
N SER A 93 4.06 -12.09 -0.24
CA SER A 93 2.68 -11.74 -0.58
C SER A 93 2.09 -10.90 0.55
N ILE A 94 1.53 -9.75 0.20
CA ILE A 94 1.00 -8.78 1.17
C ILE A 94 -0.41 -8.39 0.74
N GLU A 95 -1.35 -8.39 1.69
CA GLU A 95 -2.69 -7.88 1.47
C GLU A 95 -2.78 -6.45 1.97
N GLY A 96 -3.33 -5.57 1.12
CA GLY A 96 -3.60 -4.18 1.49
C GLY A 96 -5.08 -3.89 1.41
N LYS A 97 -5.56 -3.02 2.29
CA LYS A 97 -6.96 -2.58 2.30
C LYS A 97 -7.02 -1.09 2.55
N LEU A 98 -7.95 -0.43 1.88
CA LEU A 98 -8.32 0.95 2.16
C LEU A 98 -9.77 0.98 2.63
N PHE A 99 -10.06 1.85 3.59
CA PHE A 99 -11.37 1.91 4.23
C PHE A 99 -12.07 3.23 3.93
N SER A 100 -13.37 3.15 3.68
CA SER A 100 -14.19 4.35 3.57
C SER A 100 -14.33 5.02 4.94
N PRO A 101 -14.79 6.30 4.99
CA PRO A 101 -15.02 6.97 6.27
C PRO A 101 -15.97 6.22 7.19
N SER A 102 -16.87 5.40 6.64
CA SER A 102 -17.79 4.58 7.44
C SER A 102 -17.14 3.32 8.01
N GLY A 103 -15.86 3.07 7.72
CA GLY A 103 -15.14 1.91 8.21
C GLY A 103 -15.31 0.65 7.37
N LYS A 104 -15.92 0.75 6.20
CA LYS A 104 -16.08 -0.38 5.27
C LYS A 104 -14.93 -0.44 4.29
N VAL A 105 -14.57 -1.65 3.86
CA VAL A 105 -13.50 -1.82 2.88
C VAL A 105 -13.93 -1.15 1.56
N ALA A 106 -13.16 -0.15 1.14
CA ALA A 106 -13.39 0.53 -0.14
C ALA A 106 -12.61 -0.13 -1.27
N ALA A 107 -11.42 -0.63 -0.96
CA ALA A 107 -10.59 -1.35 -1.92
C ALA A 107 -9.73 -2.36 -1.18
N SER A 108 -9.43 -3.46 -1.84
CA SER A 108 -8.49 -4.46 -1.34
C SER A 108 -7.56 -4.89 -2.45
N GLY A 109 -6.35 -5.28 -2.08
CA GLY A 109 -5.37 -5.70 -3.07
C GLY A 109 -4.45 -6.76 -2.53
N LEU A 110 -3.98 -7.62 -3.43
CA LEU A 110 -2.93 -8.59 -3.14
C LEU A 110 -1.70 -8.20 -3.95
N HIS A 111 -0.62 -7.92 -3.24
CA HIS A 111 0.64 -7.52 -3.81
C HIS A 111 1.64 -8.66 -3.67
N THR A 112 2.16 -9.14 -4.78
CA THR A 112 3.22 -10.14 -4.80
C THR A 112 4.50 -9.47 -5.30
N ALA A 113 5.59 -9.70 -4.60
CA ALA A 113 6.85 -9.03 -4.91
C ALA A 113 8.03 -9.95 -4.67
N ILE A 114 9.12 -9.67 -5.37
CA ILE A 114 10.42 -10.28 -5.14
C ILE A 114 11.15 -9.42 -4.11
N LEU A 115 11.77 -10.07 -3.12
CA LEU A 115 12.58 -9.38 -2.13
C LEU A 115 13.96 -9.11 -2.69
N VAL A 116 14.34 -7.84 -2.75
CA VAL A 116 15.64 -7.41 -3.23
C VAL A 116 16.42 -6.81 -2.06
N LYS A 117 17.63 -7.29 -1.85
CA LYS A 117 18.49 -6.75 -0.77
C LYS A 117 18.79 -5.29 -1.05
N THR A 118 18.61 -4.45 -0.04
CA THR A 118 18.87 -3.01 -0.13
C THR A 118 20.32 -2.74 -0.55
N SER A 119 21.27 -3.53 -0.08
CA SER A 119 22.68 -3.41 -0.45
C SER A 119 22.93 -3.63 -1.95
N GLN A 120 22.09 -4.44 -2.63
CA GLN A 120 22.22 -4.68 -4.06
C GLN A 120 21.72 -3.51 -4.89
N ILE A 121 20.73 -2.79 -4.39
CA ILE A 121 20.18 -1.61 -5.08
C ILE A 121 21.25 -0.52 -5.15
N ASP A 122 21.99 -0.33 -4.07
CA ASP A 122 23.02 0.70 -4.02
C ASP A 122 24.15 0.46 -5.04
N GLN A 123 24.33 -0.78 -5.48
CA GLN A 123 25.33 -1.12 -6.51
C GLN A 123 24.96 -0.62 -7.91
N TYR A 124 23.69 -0.30 -8.14
CA TYR A 124 23.19 0.12 -9.44
C TYR A 124 22.93 1.63 -9.54
N LYS A 125 23.30 2.36 -8.52
CA LYS A 125 23.14 3.82 -8.52
C LYS A 125 24.31 4.53 -9.16
#